data_db478454d1908d4869686d908b4775a3
#
_entry.id   db478454d1908d4869686d908b4775a3
#
_cell.length_a   1.000
_cell.length_b   1.000
_cell.length_c   1.000
_cell.angle_alpha   90.00
_cell.angle_beta   90.00
_cell.angle_gamma   90.00
#
_symmetry.space_group_name_H-M   'P 1'
#
loop_
_entity.id
_entity.type
_entity.pdbx_description
1 polymer ?
#
loop_
_entity_poly.entity_id
_entity_poly.type
_entity_poly.pdbx_seq_one_letter_code
_entity_poly.pdbx_strand_id
1 'polypeptide(L)'
;MKKILVPIDFSECSDNAIDFALQSKKLFPADIVLLHAFELKGNIYTDHFGLNMEFKQSLLDDIHDKLSLLKKSILEAEGIEVKTEIITEPLNVAIQKAIATHNIDLLIMGTLGASGFKEKLMGTKTSQVISYTSVPVLIIPADYSWETPEKILLTTNHFEKETSILDFLFKLADLYKARIHVAVFSDQDTDDVATQLKHERNAAQYELMLRKKYSAPELTVTHLYGKDFEDSLQSHIDKNGISILVMIPYKKGLPGRLFHPSMTKRMSFHTTIPLLVIPSPGD
;
A
#
# COMPACT_ATOMS: atom_id res chain seq x y z
N MET A 1 -5.47 12.92 -6.33
CA MET A 1 -5.06 12.50 -4.98
C MET A 1 -4.80 13.76 -4.19
N LYS A 2 -5.50 13.92 -3.06
CA LYS A 2 -5.41 15.16 -2.26
C LYS A 2 -5.13 14.89 -0.79
N LYS A 3 -5.43 13.68 -0.29
CA LYS A 3 -5.32 13.36 1.13
C LYS A 3 -4.71 11.98 1.34
N ILE A 4 -3.67 11.93 2.14
CA ILE A 4 -2.91 10.74 2.50
C ILE A 4 -3.10 10.49 4.00
N LEU A 5 -3.46 9.25 4.36
CA LEU A 5 -3.50 8.79 5.75
C LEU A 5 -2.24 7.96 6.03
N VAL A 6 -1.57 8.25 7.14
CA VAL A 6 -0.42 7.46 7.61
C VAL A 6 -0.71 6.98 9.02
N PRO A 7 -1.10 5.71 9.21
CA PRO A 7 -1.18 5.11 10.53
C PRO A 7 0.22 4.97 11.14
N ILE A 8 0.37 5.42 12.38
CA ILE A 8 1.65 5.42 13.09
C ILE A 8 1.54 4.72 14.44
N ASP A 9 2.62 4.07 14.84
CA ASP A 9 2.78 3.45 16.16
C ASP A 9 4.14 3.81 16.80
N PHE A 10 4.77 4.86 16.31
CA PHE A 10 6.08 5.37 16.74
C PHE A 10 7.22 4.36 16.57
N SER A 11 7.09 3.43 15.63
CA SER A 11 8.16 2.52 15.23
C SER A 11 8.96 3.07 14.04
N GLU A 12 10.18 2.58 13.84
CA GLU A 12 11.00 2.90 12.66
C GLU A 12 10.26 2.64 11.33
N CYS A 13 9.42 1.59 11.30
CA CYS A 13 8.63 1.30 10.10
C CYS A 13 7.54 2.35 9.85
N SER A 14 6.95 2.93 10.91
CA SER A 14 6.03 4.05 10.74
C SER A 14 6.76 5.33 10.33
N ASP A 15 8.00 5.51 10.77
CA ASP A 15 8.83 6.66 10.36
C ASP A 15 9.16 6.61 8.87
N ASN A 16 9.49 5.44 8.31
CA ASN A 16 9.67 5.26 6.86
C ASN A 16 8.39 5.58 6.07
N ALA A 17 7.23 5.20 6.60
CA ALA A 17 5.96 5.55 5.97
C ALA A 17 5.67 7.06 6.01
N ILE A 18 6.00 7.73 7.12
CA ILE A 18 5.93 9.18 7.26
C ILE A 18 6.87 9.85 6.25
N ASP A 19 8.15 9.44 6.20
CA ASP A 19 9.11 10.00 5.25
C ASP A 19 8.61 9.87 3.82
N PHE A 20 8.15 8.68 3.42
CA PHE A 20 7.59 8.47 2.09
C PHE A 20 6.43 9.44 1.78
N ALA A 21 5.53 9.66 2.72
CA ALA A 21 4.42 10.58 2.56
C ALA A 21 4.88 12.05 2.44
N LEU A 22 5.87 12.45 3.25
CA LEU A 22 6.44 13.80 3.23
C LEU A 22 7.17 14.09 1.91
N GLN A 23 8.01 13.16 1.45
CA GLN A 23 8.73 13.30 0.19
C GLN A 23 7.75 13.31 -1.00
N SER A 24 6.70 12.48 -0.97
CA SER A 24 5.63 12.53 -1.96
C SER A 24 4.93 13.89 -2.00
N LYS A 25 4.65 14.49 -0.83
CA LYS A 25 4.03 15.82 -0.74
C LYS A 25 4.90 16.93 -1.35
N LYS A 26 6.21 16.77 -1.40
CA LYS A 26 7.10 17.71 -2.10
C LYS A 26 6.94 17.66 -3.62
N LEU A 27 6.51 16.52 -4.17
CA LEU A 27 6.31 16.34 -5.61
C LEU A 27 4.91 16.76 -6.08
N PHE A 28 3.90 16.60 -5.23
CA PHE A 28 2.52 16.98 -5.55
C PHE A 28 1.73 17.41 -4.29
N PRO A 29 0.76 18.34 -4.45
CA PRO A 29 0.00 18.83 -3.31
C PRO A 29 -0.90 17.74 -2.72
N ALA A 30 -0.67 17.40 -1.45
CA ALA A 30 -1.51 16.50 -0.68
C ALA A 30 -1.51 16.91 0.80
N ASP A 31 -2.66 16.76 1.47
CA ASP A 31 -2.75 16.86 2.92
C ASP A 31 -2.36 15.52 3.54
N ILE A 32 -1.58 15.54 4.61
CA ILE A 32 -1.18 14.34 5.36
C ILE A 32 -1.89 14.34 6.70
N VAL A 33 -2.51 13.20 7.03
CA VAL A 33 -3.12 12.91 8.33
C VAL A 33 -2.34 11.77 8.97
N LEU A 34 -1.69 12.01 10.09
CA LEU A 34 -1.04 10.99 10.91
C LEU A 34 -2.08 10.45 11.90
N LEU A 35 -2.37 9.16 11.83
CA LEU A 35 -3.35 8.49 12.68
C LEU A 35 -2.65 7.61 13.71
N HIS A 36 -2.87 7.88 14.99
CA HIS A 36 -2.52 6.92 16.03
C HIS A 36 -3.78 6.21 16.53
N ALA A 37 -3.84 4.90 16.32
CA ALA A 37 -4.92 4.04 16.79
C ALA A 37 -4.51 3.36 18.09
N PHE A 38 -5.35 3.49 19.10
CA PHE A 38 -5.07 3.00 20.45
C PHE A 38 -6.26 2.23 21.01
N GLU A 39 -6.05 0.96 21.36
CA GLU A 39 -7.07 0.09 21.93
C GLU A 39 -6.78 -0.16 23.41
N LEU A 40 -7.70 0.24 24.27
CA LEU A 40 -7.67 -0.14 25.68
C LEU A 40 -8.22 -1.57 25.84
N LYS A 41 -7.33 -2.54 25.99
CA LYS A 41 -7.71 -3.89 26.42
C LYS A 41 -7.89 -3.90 27.94
N GLY A 42 -9.08 -3.57 28.44
CA GLY A 42 -9.45 -3.68 29.84
C GLY A 42 -10.11 -5.02 30.12
N ASN A 43 -9.69 -5.72 31.17
CA ASN A 43 -10.46 -6.83 31.75
C ASN A 43 -11.56 -6.24 32.60
N ILE A 44 -12.81 -6.43 32.20
CA ILE A 44 -14.02 -5.87 32.84
C ILE A 44 -14.17 -6.30 34.32
N TYR A 45 -13.38 -7.27 34.78
CA TYR A 45 -13.51 -7.89 36.13
C TYR A 45 -12.54 -7.36 37.19
N THR A 46 -11.62 -6.44 36.88
CA THR A 46 -10.62 -5.93 37.85
C THR A 46 -10.72 -4.42 38.10
N ASP A 47 -11.81 -3.76 37.71
CA ASP A 47 -11.87 -2.32 37.65
C ASP A 47 -12.34 -1.68 38.97
N HIS A 48 -11.36 -1.16 39.71
CA HIS A 48 -11.60 0.07 40.45
C HIS A 48 -11.75 1.20 39.44
N PHE A 49 -12.98 1.58 39.13
CA PHE A 49 -13.39 2.48 38.03
C PHE A 49 -12.58 3.81 37.94
N GLY A 50 -12.04 4.29 39.07
CA GLY A 50 -11.23 5.52 39.11
C GLY A 50 -9.81 5.36 38.62
N LEU A 51 -9.10 4.30 38.99
CA LEU A 51 -7.71 4.06 38.57
C LEU A 51 -7.58 3.85 37.06
N ASN A 52 -8.58 3.29 36.41
CA ASN A 52 -8.61 3.08 34.98
C ASN A 52 -8.81 4.38 34.18
N MET A 53 -9.56 5.33 34.70
CA MET A 53 -9.78 6.63 34.06
C MET A 53 -8.53 7.51 34.10
N GLU A 54 -7.86 7.58 35.26
CA GLU A 54 -6.60 8.33 35.40
C GLU A 54 -5.48 7.76 34.52
N PHE A 55 -5.34 6.42 34.53
CA PHE A 55 -4.37 5.75 33.67
C PHE A 55 -4.65 5.96 32.19
N LYS A 56 -5.92 5.87 31.76
CA LYS A 56 -6.34 6.18 30.41
C LYS A 56 -6.00 7.61 30.00
N GLN A 57 -6.28 8.57 30.89
CA GLN A 57 -6.00 9.97 30.62
C GLN A 57 -4.49 10.21 30.49
N SER A 58 -3.68 9.70 31.43
CA SER A 58 -2.23 9.80 31.37
C SER A 58 -1.66 9.24 30.06
N LEU A 59 -2.18 8.09 29.58
CA LEU A 59 -1.73 7.49 28.35
C LEU A 59 -2.14 8.30 27.12
N LEU A 60 -3.33 8.89 27.12
CA LEU A 60 -3.75 9.80 26.05
C LEU A 60 -2.90 11.08 26.02
N ASP A 61 -2.56 11.62 27.20
CA ASP A 61 -1.70 12.80 27.33
C ASP A 61 -0.29 12.51 26.77
N ASP A 62 0.30 11.36 27.12
CA ASP A 62 1.59 10.91 26.56
C ASP A 62 1.56 10.78 25.02
N ILE A 63 0.47 10.24 24.47
CA ILE A 63 0.29 10.11 23.02
C ILE A 63 0.14 11.49 22.36
N HIS A 64 -0.63 12.38 22.99
CA HIS A 64 -0.76 13.76 22.51
C HIS A 64 0.57 14.51 22.50
N ASP A 65 1.39 14.36 23.54
CA ASP A 65 2.70 14.99 23.64
C ASP A 65 3.63 14.45 22.53
N LYS A 66 3.68 13.13 22.33
CA LYS A 66 4.47 12.51 21.26
C LYS A 66 4.05 12.98 19.88
N LEU A 67 2.74 13.03 19.60
CA LEU A 67 2.23 13.54 18.33
C LEU A 67 2.51 15.02 18.11
N SER A 68 2.41 15.82 19.16
CA SER A 68 2.72 17.24 19.11
C SER A 68 4.20 17.50 18.83
N LEU A 69 5.07 16.71 19.47
CA LEU A 69 6.52 16.76 19.22
C LEU A 69 6.84 16.32 17.78
N LEU A 70 6.26 15.20 17.32
CA LEU A 70 6.43 14.71 15.95
C LEU A 70 5.98 15.74 14.92
N LYS A 71 4.79 16.32 15.09
CA LYS A 71 4.27 17.38 14.22
C LYS A 71 5.19 18.59 14.15
N LYS A 72 5.73 19.01 15.31
CA LYS A 72 6.67 20.11 15.41
C LYS A 72 7.98 19.79 14.69
N SER A 73 8.54 18.61 14.92
CA SER A 73 9.77 18.14 14.26
C SER A 73 9.63 18.10 12.74
N ILE A 74 8.51 17.59 12.24
CA ILE A 74 8.22 17.58 10.79
C ILE A 74 8.16 19.00 10.23
N LEU A 75 7.48 19.90 10.92
CA LEU A 75 7.37 21.30 10.48
C LEU A 75 8.76 22.00 10.47
N GLU A 76 9.57 21.77 11.50
CA GLU A 76 10.91 22.36 11.60
C GLU A 76 11.89 21.78 10.58
N ALA A 77 11.86 20.46 10.34
CA ALA A 77 12.79 19.79 9.43
C ALA A 77 12.40 19.94 7.96
N GLU A 78 11.10 19.86 7.66
CA GLU A 78 10.60 19.72 6.29
C GLU A 78 9.78 20.93 5.79
N GLY A 79 9.39 21.84 6.70
CA GLY A 79 8.50 22.95 6.39
C GLY A 79 7.06 22.51 6.04
N ILE A 80 6.70 21.27 6.41
CA ILE A 80 5.44 20.65 6.04
C ILE A 80 4.51 20.60 7.25
N GLU A 81 3.31 21.14 7.11
CA GLU A 81 2.25 20.93 8.10
C GLU A 81 1.53 19.62 7.87
N VAL A 82 1.37 18.85 8.95
CA VAL A 82 0.58 17.60 8.99
C VAL A 82 -0.54 17.73 10.01
N LYS A 83 -1.64 17.01 9.78
CA LYS A 83 -2.70 16.83 10.76
C LYS A 83 -2.43 15.57 11.57
N THR A 84 -2.84 15.58 12.84
CA THR A 84 -2.73 14.41 13.72
C THR A 84 -4.10 14.05 14.26
N GLU A 85 -4.38 12.76 14.37
CA GLU A 85 -5.63 12.23 14.93
C GLU A 85 -5.34 11.04 15.83
N ILE A 86 -6.05 10.96 16.95
CA ILE A 86 -6.04 9.81 17.86
C ILE A 86 -7.42 9.20 17.85
N ILE A 87 -7.51 7.91 17.56
CA ILE A 87 -8.77 7.16 17.63
C ILE A 87 -8.61 5.99 18.59
N THR A 88 -9.46 5.97 19.63
CA THR A 88 -9.45 4.96 20.69
C THR A 88 -10.25 3.71 20.28
N GLU A 89 -9.80 3.06 19.20
CA GLU A 89 -10.44 1.89 18.58
C GLU A 89 -9.39 0.96 18.00
N PRO A 90 -9.72 -0.29 17.69
CA PRO A 90 -8.84 -1.16 16.91
C PRO A 90 -8.43 -0.51 15.60
N LEU A 91 -7.18 -0.76 15.15
CA LEU A 91 -6.57 -0.08 13.99
C LEU A 91 -7.45 -0.11 12.74
N ASN A 92 -8.07 -1.25 12.43
CA ASN A 92 -8.95 -1.40 11.26
C ASN A 92 -10.19 -0.48 11.34
N VAL A 93 -10.79 -0.33 12.52
CA VAL A 93 -11.94 0.56 12.75
C VAL A 93 -11.49 2.02 12.68
N ALA A 94 -10.36 2.33 13.30
CA ALA A 94 -9.78 3.68 13.29
C ALA A 94 -9.47 4.15 11.86
N ILE A 95 -8.85 3.29 11.05
CA ILE A 95 -8.56 3.59 9.63
C ILE A 95 -9.85 3.85 8.85
N GLN A 96 -10.87 3.01 8.99
CA GLN A 96 -12.15 3.22 8.29
C GLN A 96 -12.84 4.53 8.69
N LYS A 97 -12.82 4.86 9.99
CA LYS A 97 -13.34 6.15 10.49
C LYS A 97 -12.56 7.32 9.89
N ALA A 98 -11.23 7.27 9.91
CA ALA A 98 -10.39 8.33 9.37
C ALA A 98 -10.58 8.48 7.84
N ILE A 99 -10.70 7.37 7.09
CA ILE A 99 -10.99 7.40 5.64
C ILE A 99 -12.30 8.16 5.39
N ALA A 100 -13.36 7.84 6.11
CA ALA A 100 -14.67 8.49 5.95
C ALA A 100 -14.65 9.96 6.38
N THR A 101 -14.04 10.28 7.53
CA THR A 101 -14.00 11.63 8.09
C THR A 101 -13.19 12.59 7.24
N HIS A 102 -12.05 12.15 6.75
CA HIS A 102 -11.12 13.01 6.01
C HIS A 102 -11.23 12.87 4.50
N ASN A 103 -12.03 11.94 3.97
CA ASN A 103 -12.08 11.61 2.53
C ASN A 103 -10.67 11.25 2.00
N ILE A 104 -10.05 10.26 2.60
CA ILE A 104 -8.71 9.81 2.26
C ILE A 104 -8.68 9.17 0.87
N ASP A 105 -7.67 9.52 0.08
CA ASP A 105 -7.45 8.94 -1.26
C ASP A 105 -6.43 7.80 -1.26
N LEU A 106 -5.46 7.83 -0.32
CA LEU A 106 -4.35 6.88 -0.23
C LEU A 106 -3.98 6.64 1.23
N LEU A 107 -3.79 5.37 1.58
CA LEU A 107 -3.20 4.94 2.84
C LEU A 107 -1.72 4.59 2.60
N ILE A 108 -0.80 5.14 3.40
CA ILE A 108 0.62 4.75 3.38
C ILE A 108 0.97 4.18 4.74
N MET A 109 1.53 2.97 4.78
CA MET A 109 1.90 2.32 6.04
C MET A 109 3.13 1.43 5.91
N GLY A 110 3.85 1.23 7.01
CA GLY A 110 4.99 0.31 7.06
C GLY A 110 4.56 -1.17 7.07
N THR A 111 5.49 -2.05 6.74
CA THR A 111 5.27 -3.51 6.74
C THR A 111 5.18 -4.12 8.14
N LEU A 112 5.96 -3.60 9.10
CA LEU A 112 6.06 -4.08 10.48
C LEU A 112 5.54 -2.99 11.42
N GLY A 113 4.97 -3.38 12.56
CA GLY A 113 4.64 -2.46 13.64
C GLY A 113 5.65 -2.57 14.78
N ALA A 114 5.42 -1.86 15.88
CA ALA A 114 6.27 -1.78 17.07
C ALA A 114 6.61 -3.14 17.74
N SER A 115 6.01 -4.24 17.32
CA SER A 115 6.30 -5.59 17.83
C SER A 115 7.57 -6.24 17.29
N GLY A 116 8.26 -5.60 16.33
CA GLY A 116 9.68 -5.79 15.97
C GLY A 116 10.21 -7.22 15.79
N PHE A 117 9.44 -8.17 15.28
CA PHE A 117 9.99 -9.49 14.94
C PHE A 117 10.88 -9.36 13.69
N LYS A 118 12.18 -9.66 13.86
CA LYS A 118 13.25 -9.57 12.84
C LYS A 118 13.15 -10.59 11.69
N GLU A 119 12.18 -11.45 11.69
CA GLU A 119 11.91 -12.32 10.54
C GLU A 119 11.03 -11.57 9.55
N LYS A 120 11.36 -11.62 8.27
CA LYS A 120 10.78 -10.96 7.09
C LYS A 120 9.25 -11.15 6.92
N LEU A 121 8.47 -10.89 7.96
CA LEU A 121 7.04 -11.16 7.98
C LEU A 121 6.29 -9.83 8.07
N MET A 122 5.42 -9.59 7.10
CA MET A 122 4.45 -8.51 7.19
C MET A 122 3.66 -8.64 8.48
N GLY A 123 3.55 -7.56 9.24
CA GLY A 123 2.78 -7.54 10.47
C GLY A 123 1.33 -7.96 10.22
N THR A 124 0.75 -8.66 11.18
CA THR A 124 -0.66 -9.07 11.11
C THR A 124 -1.60 -7.88 10.88
N LYS A 125 -1.24 -6.69 11.38
CA LYS A 125 -1.98 -5.44 11.19
C LYS A 125 -2.02 -5.01 9.71
N THR A 126 -0.88 -4.98 9.01
CA THR A 126 -0.81 -4.59 7.58
C THR A 126 -1.60 -5.56 6.72
N SER A 127 -1.48 -6.87 7.00
CA SER A 127 -2.21 -7.91 6.28
C SER A 127 -3.75 -7.80 6.48
N GLN A 128 -4.19 -7.39 7.65
CA GLN A 128 -5.60 -7.10 7.89
C GLN A 128 -6.06 -5.85 7.13
N VAL A 129 -5.29 -4.75 7.17
CA VAL A 129 -5.63 -3.51 6.49
C VAL A 129 -5.86 -3.73 4.99
N ILE A 130 -4.98 -4.47 4.32
CA ILE A 130 -5.14 -4.83 2.90
C ILE A 130 -6.48 -5.52 2.62
N SER A 131 -7.01 -6.27 3.60
CA SER A 131 -8.24 -7.05 3.43
C SER A 131 -9.52 -6.24 3.64
N TYR A 132 -9.46 -5.09 4.31
CA TYR A 132 -10.62 -4.31 4.75
C TYR A 132 -10.69 -2.90 4.18
N THR A 133 -9.59 -2.39 3.60
CA THR A 133 -9.59 -1.02 3.11
C THR A 133 -10.36 -0.87 1.82
N SER A 134 -11.06 0.26 1.69
CA SER A 134 -11.75 0.68 0.47
C SER A 134 -10.90 1.63 -0.39
N VAL A 135 -9.73 2.06 0.10
CA VAL A 135 -8.81 2.95 -0.62
C VAL A 135 -7.49 2.23 -0.91
N PRO A 136 -6.75 2.64 -1.93
CA PRO A 136 -5.42 2.10 -2.20
C PRO A 136 -4.49 2.20 -0.99
N VAL A 137 -3.67 1.16 -0.79
CA VAL A 137 -2.68 1.07 0.30
C VAL A 137 -1.30 0.95 -0.29
N LEU A 138 -0.43 1.88 0.04
CA LEU A 138 1.00 1.81 -0.28
C LEU A 138 1.76 1.32 0.95
N ILE A 139 2.41 0.17 0.82
CA ILE A 139 3.12 -0.51 1.90
C ILE A 139 4.61 -0.26 1.71
N ILE A 140 5.24 0.33 2.71
CA ILE A 140 6.66 0.70 2.67
C ILE A 140 7.47 -0.36 3.42
N PRO A 141 8.46 -1.01 2.79
CA PRO A 141 9.36 -1.93 3.46
C PRO A 141 10.15 -1.27 4.60
N ALA A 142 10.52 -2.06 5.62
CA ALA A 142 11.22 -1.54 6.80
C ALA A 142 12.58 -0.91 6.46
N ASP A 143 13.31 -1.51 5.52
CA ASP A 143 14.64 -1.07 5.12
C ASP A 143 14.63 -0.18 3.87
N TYR A 144 13.45 0.35 3.47
CA TYR A 144 13.33 1.19 2.28
C TYR A 144 13.80 2.61 2.56
N SER A 145 14.74 3.08 1.75
CA SER A 145 15.12 4.49 1.70
C SER A 145 14.42 5.19 0.54
N TRP A 146 13.94 6.40 0.77
CA TRP A 146 13.22 7.15 -0.26
C TRP A 146 14.05 7.35 -1.52
N GLU A 147 13.43 7.00 -2.64
CA GLU A 147 13.85 7.39 -3.98
C GLU A 147 12.62 7.85 -4.76
N THR A 148 12.78 8.87 -5.61
CA THR A 148 11.67 9.32 -6.45
C THR A 148 11.23 8.19 -7.39
N PRO A 149 9.97 7.76 -7.34
CA PRO A 149 9.50 6.67 -8.19
C PRO A 149 9.59 7.03 -9.68
N GLU A 150 10.37 6.26 -10.45
CA GLU A 150 10.52 6.47 -11.89
C GLU A 150 9.76 5.44 -12.74
N LYS A 151 9.58 4.23 -12.18
CA LYS A 151 8.92 3.11 -12.87
C LYS A 151 7.98 2.37 -11.94
N ILE A 152 6.75 2.24 -12.37
CA ILE A 152 5.70 1.55 -11.62
C ILE A 152 5.31 0.29 -12.37
N LEU A 153 5.39 -0.87 -11.74
CA LEU A 153 5.06 -2.16 -12.32
C LEU A 153 3.69 -2.64 -11.85
N LEU A 154 2.73 -2.71 -12.76
CA LEU A 154 1.47 -3.41 -12.53
C LEU A 154 1.63 -4.88 -12.90
N THR A 155 1.39 -5.78 -11.96
CA THR A 155 1.30 -7.22 -12.25
C THR A 155 -0.16 -7.62 -12.40
N THR A 156 -0.49 -8.27 -13.51
CA THR A 156 -1.84 -8.77 -13.75
C THR A 156 -1.82 -9.97 -14.70
N ASN A 157 -2.80 -10.86 -14.56
CA ASN A 157 -3.19 -11.83 -15.58
C ASN A 157 -4.67 -11.68 -15.94
N HIS A 158 -5.29 -10.67 -15.39
CA HIS A 158 -6.65 -10.27 -15.68
C HIS A 158 -6.60 -8.94 -16.43
N PHE A 159 -6.85 -8.97 -17.71
CA PHE A 159 -6.83 -7.80 -18.58
C PHE A 159 -8.06 -6.92 -18.27
N GLU A 160 -7.93 -6.08 -17.23
CA GLU A 160 -9.02 -5.25 -16.73
C GLU A 160 -9.61 -4.38 -17.82
N LYS A 161 -10.89 -4.57 -18.06
CA LYS A 161 -11.66 -3.72 -18.96
C LYS A 161 -12.33 -2.57 -18.20
N GLU A 162 -12.65 -2.79 -16.92
CA GLU A 162 -13.15 -1.75 -16.03
C GLU A 162 -12.01 -0.89 -15.54
N THR A 163 -12.01 0.32 -15.98
CA THR A 163 -10.87 1.21 -15.94
C THR A 163 -10.76 2.04 -14.68
N SER A 164 -11.80 2.09 -13.83
CA SER A 164 -11.80 2.85 -12.57
C SER A 164 -10.67 2.44 -11.61
N ILE A 165 -10.33 1.15 -11.57
CA ILE A 165 -9.22 0.63 -10.76
C ILE A 165 -7.89 1.19 -11.25
N LEU A 166 -7.71 1.23 -12.56
CA LEU A 166 -6.47 1.69 -13.20
C LEU A 166 -6.35 3.21 -13.19
N ASP A 167 -7.46 3.94 -13.12
CA ASP A 167 -7.45 5.41 -13.09
C ASP A 167 -6.62 5.94 -11.91
N PHE A 168 -6.65 5.27 -10.76
CA PHE A 168 -5.80 5.63 -9.62
C PHE A 168 -4.32 5.41 -9.94
N LEU A 169 -3.96 4.26 -10.52
CA LEU A 169 -2.58 3.93 -10.90
C LEU A 169 -2.01 4.96 -11.88
N PHE A 170 -2.75 5.27 -12.96
CA PHE A 170 -2.28 6.23 -13.95
C PHE A 170 -2.17 7.65 -13.40
N LYS A 171 -3.11 8.05 -12.53
CA LYS A 171 -3.02 9.32 -11.82
C LYS A 171 -1.82 9.39 -10.90
N LEU A 172 -1.50 8.31 -10.18
CA LEU A 172 -0.32 8.25 -9.31
C LEU A 172 0.96 8.32 -10.13
N ALA A 173 1.04 7.59 -11.24
CA ALA A 173 2.18 7.63 -12.16
C ALA A 173 2.41 9.03 -12.72
N ASP A 174 1.35 9.74 -13.11
CA ASP A 174 1.42 11.12 -13.59
C ASP A 174 1.95 12.08 -12.51
N LEU A 175 1.50 11.92 -11.26
CA LEU A 175 1.99 12.73 -10.13
C LEU A 175 3.49 12.54 -9.85
N TYR A 176 4.00 11.31 -9.98
CA TYR A 176 5.45 11.03 -9.85
C TYR A 176 6.22 11.25 -11.16
N LYS A 177 5.54 11.46 -12.28
CA LYS A 177 6.13 11.44 -13.64
C LYS A 177 6.80 10.11 -13.94
N ALA A 178 6.25 9.04 -13.43
CA ALA A 178 6.75 7.68 -13.52
C ALA A 178 6.19 6.98 -14.77
N ARG A 179 7.00 6.11 -15.37
CA ARG A 179 6.57 5.23 -16.46
C ARG A 179 5.85 4.00 -15.92
N ILE A 180 4.81 3.55 -16.61
CA ILE A 180 4.09 2.34 -16.24
C ILE A 180 4.59 1.16 -17.08
N HIS A 181 4.97 0.11 -16.39
CA HIS A 181 5.21 -1.21 -16.93
C HIS A 181 4.08 -2.14 -16.49
N VAL A 182 3.66 -3.04 -17.35
CA VAL A 182 2.69 -4.09 -17.02
C VAL A 182 3.35 -5.44 -17.23
N ALA A 183 3.29 -6.31 -16.25
CA ALA A 183 3.75 -7.68 -16.35
C ALA A 183 2.57 -8.65 -16.31
N VAL A 184 2.47 -9.49 -17.33
CA VAL A 184 1.52 -10.62 -17.38
C VAL A 184 2.32 -11.88 -17.10
N PHE A 185 1.93 -12.67 -16.12
CA PHE A 185 2.62 -13.90 -15.76
C PHE A 185 1.91 -15.15 -16.29
N SER A 186 2.69 -16.08 -16.82
CA SER A 186 2.26 -17.45 -17.12
C SER A 186 3.15 -18.43 -16.41
N ASP A 187 2.52 -19.40 -15.75
CA ASP A 187 3.19 -20.49 -15.06
C ASP A 187 3.57 -21.58 -16.09
N GLN A 188 4.88 -21.89 -16.17
CA GLN A 188 5.41 -22.88 -17.13
C GLN A 188 4.93 -24.30 -16.86
N ASP A 189 4.61 -24.63 -15.61
CA ASP A 189 4.24 -25.99 -15.21
C ASP A 189 2.72 -26.23 -15.28
N THR A 190 1.89 -25.19 -15.20
CA THR A 190 0.42 -25.30 -15.15
C THR A 190 -0.29 -24.76 -16.39
N ASP A 191 0.28 -23.79 -17.08
CA ASP A 191 -0.32 -23.17 -18.27
C ASP A 191 0.07 -23.95 -19.54
N ASP A 192 -0.94 -24.44 -20.26
CA ASP A 192 -0.72 -25.04 -21.57
C ASP A 192 -0.32 -24.01 -22.64
N VAL A 193 0.22 -24.48 -23.76
CA VAL A 193 0.67 -23.62 -24.88
C VAL A 193 -0.46 -22.71 -25.39
N ALA A 194 -1.69 -23.20 -25.40
CA ALA A 194 -2.84 -22.42 -25.85
C ALA A 194 -3.12 -21.24 -24.91
N THR A 195 -3.01 -21.45 -23.60
CA THR A 195 -3.14 -20.40 -22.57
C THR A 195 -2.02 -19.38 -22.69
N GLN A 196 -0.78 -19.83 -22.87
CA GLN A 196 0.37 -18.93 -23.07
C GLN A 196 0.19 -18.04 -24.32
N LEU A 197 -0.16 -18.60 -25.47
CA LEU A 197 -0.43 -17.84 -26.70
C LEU A 197 -1.62 -16.88 -26.56
N LYS A 198 -2.63 -17.27 -25.77
CA LYS A 198 -3.76 -16.38 -25.44
C LYS A 198 -3.30 -15.19 -24.58
N HIS A 199 -2.43 -15.42 -23.61
CA HIS A 199 -1.88 -14.35 -22.77
C HIS A 199 -1.05 -13.37 -23.60
N GLU A 200 -0.17 -13.86 -24.50
CA GLU A 200 0.61 -12.98 -25.40
C GLU A 200 -0.28 -12.10 -26.28
N ARG A 201 -1.29 -12.71 -26.91
CA ARG A 201 -2.22 -11.97 -27.75
C ARG A 201 -3.01 -10.91 -26.97
N ASN A 202 -3.49 -11.29 -25.79
CA ASN A 202 -4.25 -10.40 -24.92
C ASN A 202 -3.36 -9.28 -24.37
N ALA A 203 -2.08 -9.57 -24.05
CA ALA A 203 -1.12 -8.57 -23.60
C ALA A 203 -0.92 -7.47 -24.64
N ALA A 204 -0.71 -7.82 -25.92
CA ALA A 204 -0.57 -6.84 -26.98
C ALA A 204 -1.82 -5.98 -27.19
N GLN A 205 -3.01 -6.58 -27.14
CA GLN A 205 -4.28 -5.84 -27.22
C GLN A 205 -4.48 -4.91 -26.01
N TYR A 206 -4.11 -5.39 -24.83
CA TYR A 206 -4.20 -4.64 -23.58
C TYR A 206 -3.27 -3.41 -23.60
N GLU A 207 -2.04 -3.59 -24.09
CA GLU A 207 -1.11 -2.48 -24.27
C GLU A 207 -1.70 -1.38 -25.16
N LEU A 208 -2.22 -1.74 -26.31
CA LEU A 208 -2.84 -0.78 -27.23
C LEU A 208 -4.02 -0.04 -26.60
N MET A 209 -4.85 -0.77 -25.87
CA MET A 209 -6.01 -0.21 -25.15
C MET A 209 -5.56 0.78 -24.06
N LEU A 210 -4.59 0.41 -23.23
CA LEU A 210 -4.08 1.26 -22.16
C LEU A 210 -3.38 2.51 -22.71
N ARG A 211 -2.51 2.36 -23.69
CA ARG A 211 -1.82 3.49 -24.33
C ARG A 211 -2.81 4.51 -24.91
N LYS A 212 -3.86 4.02 -25.59
CA LYS A 212 -4.90 4.88 -26.16
C LYS A 212 -5.73 5.58 -25.09
N LYS A 213 -6.14 4.84 -24.06
CA LYS A 213 -7.04 5.36 -23.03
C LYS A 213 -6.36 6.40 -22.13
N TYR A 214 -5.13 6.12 -21.70
CA TYR A 214 -4.43 6.96 -20.74
C TYR A 214 -3.40 7.90 -21.37
N SER A 215 -3.35 7.95 -22.70
CA SER A 215 -2.34 8.75 -23.43
C SER A 215 -0.91 8.47 -22.96
N ALA A 216 -0.61 7.19 -22.68
CA ALA A 216 0.67 6.73 -22.12
C ALA A 216 1.53 6.04 -23.19
N PRO A 217 2.23 6.79 -24.07
CA PRO A 217 2.97 6.20 -25.19
C PRO A 217 4.16 5.34 -24.76
N GLU A 218 4.74 5.61 -23.59
CA GLU A 218 5.89 4.87 -23.05
C GLU A 218 5.49 3.65 -22.20
N LEU A 219 4.19 3.37 -22.05
CA LEU A 219 3.72 2.18 -21.36
C LEU A 219 4.18 0.93 -22.12
N THR A 220 4.67 -0.06 -21.39
CA THR A 220 5.08 -1.37 -21.94
C THR A 220 4.34 -2.50 -21.26
N VAL A 221 4.01 -3.54 -22.01
CA VAL A 221 3.46 -4.79 -21.47
C VAL A 221 4.46 -5.91 -21.76
N THR A 222 4.89 -6.61 -20.72
CA THR A 222 5.84 -7.72 -20.80
C THR A 222 5.17 -9.00 -20.35
N HIS A 223 5.42 -10.09 -21.07
CA HIS A 223 4.98 -11.41 -20.65
C HIS A 223 6.13 -12.10 -19.91
N LEU A 224 5.88 -12.46 -18.64
CA LEU A 224 6.81 -13.18 -17.78
C LEU A 224 6.47 -14.65 -17.77
N TYR A 225 7.48 -15.48 -18.00
CA TYR A 225 7.39 -16.92 -17.92
C TYR A 225 8.25 -17.42 -16.77
N GLY A 226 7.73 -18.32 -15.97
CA GLY A 226 8.49 -18.91 -14.87
C GLY A 226 7.72 -20.02 -14.17
N LYS A 227 8.43 -20.80 -13.35
CA LYS A 227 7.85 -21.82 -12.49
C LYS A 227 7.37 -21.23 -11.17
N ASP A 228 8.06 -20.18 -10.71
CA ASP A 228 7.71 -19.43 -9.51
C ASP A 228 7.45 -17.97 -9.86
N PHE A 229 6.26 -17.50 -9.46
CA PHE A 229 5.84 -16.13 -9.72
C PHE A 229 6.71 -15.11 -8.97
N GLU A 230 7.04 -15.40 -7.71
CA GLU A 230 7.76 -14.47 -6.83
C GLU A 230 9.18 -14.26 -7.34
N ASP A 231 9.88 -15.35 -7.65
CA ASP A 231 11.25 -15.31 -8.19
C ASP A 231 11.30 -14.60 -9.55
N SER A 232 10.35 -14.92 -10.43
CA SER A 232 10.27 -14.30 -11.76
C SER A 232 9.99 -12.79 -11.67
N LEU A 233 9.12 -12.41 -10.75
CA LEU A 233 8.75 -11.02 -10.51
C LEU A 233 9.90 -10.25 -9.87
N GLN A 234 10.56 -10.80 -8.85
CA GLN A 234 11.71 -10.16 -8.21
C GLN A 234 12.85 -9.95 -9.19
N SER A 235 13.18 -10.96 -10.00
CA SER A 235 14.18 -10.83 -11.06
C SER A 235 13.82 -9.74 -12.08
N HIS A 236 12.54 -9.60 -12.41
CA HIS A 236 12.06 -8.55 -13.30
C HIS A 236 12.17 -7.16 -12.68
N ILE A 237 11.83 -7.03 -11.39
CA ILE A 237 11.95 -5.79 -10.61
C ILE A 237 13.39 -5.31 -10.62
N ASP A 238 14.33 -6.18 -10.24
CA ASP A 238 15.75 -5.83 -10.12
C ASP A 238 16.36 -5.47 -11.47
N LYS A 239 16.06 -6.26 -12.52
CA LYS A 239 16.60 -6.04 -13.85
C LYS A 239 16.12 -4.74 -14.50
N ASN A 240 14.91 -4.31 -14.20
CA ASN A 240 14.31 -3.14 -14.86
C ASN A 240 14.31 -1.87 -13.98
N GLY A 241 14.80 -1.94 -12.74
CA GLY A 241 14.82 -0.82 -11.80
C GLY A 241 13.41 -0.32 -11.50
N ILE A 242 12.54 -1.23 -11.08
CA ILE A 242 11.16 -0.89 -10.72
C ILE A 242 11.17 -0.22 -9.34
N SER A 243 10.49 0.91 -9.22
CA SER A 243 10.41 1.69 -7.99
C SER A 243 9.18 1.36 -7.13
N ILE A 244 8.07 0.98 -7.74
CA ILE A 244 6.82 0.60 -7.04
C ILE A 244 6.22 -0.62 -7.74
N LEU A 245 5.90 -1.64 -6.96
CA LEU A 245 5.10 -2.78 -7.42
C LEU A 245 3.62 -2.51 -7.16
N VAL A 246 2.74 -2.83 -8.12
CA VAL A 246 1.29 -2.68 -7.98
C VAL A 246 0.61 -4.02 -8.16
N MET A 247 -0.27 -4.35 -7.23
CA MET A 247 -1.10 -5.55 -7.26
C MET A 247 -2.57 -5.21 -7.00
N ILE A 248 -3.45 -5.91 -7.69
CA ILE A 248 -4.90 -5.83 -7.50
C ILE A 248 -5.38 -7.17 -6.99
N PRO A 249 -5.75 -7.30 -5.70
CA PRO A 249 -6.28 -8.55 -5.15
C PRO A 249 -7.71 -8.78 -5.64
N TYR A 250 -7.97 -9.97 -6.16
CA TYR A 250 -9.32 -10.39 -6.56
C TYR A 250 -9.86 -11.43 -5.58
N LYS A 251 -11.17 -11.38 -5.27
CA LYS A 251 -11.81 -12.38 -4.40
C LYS A 251 -11.73 -13.79 -4.98
N LYS A 252 -11.60 -14.79 -4.11
CA LYS A 252 -11.67 -16.22 -4.47
C LYS A 252 -12.99 -16.52 -5.18
N GLY A 253 -12.92 -17.22 -6.30
CA GLY A 253 -14.11 -17.80 -6.97
C GLY A 253 -14.25 -17.49 -8.46
N LEU A 254 -13.37 -16.68 -9.04
CA LEU A 254 -13.38 -16.45 -10.49
C LEU A 254 -12.24 -17.24 -11.14
N PRO A 255 -12.54 -18.13 -12.09
CA PRO A 255 -11.51 -18.93 -12.77
C PRO A 255 -10.52 -18.02 -13.52
N GLY A 256 -9.23 -18.35 -13.46
CA GLY A 256 -8.17 -17.63 -14.18
C GLY A 256 -7.57 -16.41 -13.46
N ARG A 257 -7.89 -16.17 -12.18
CA ARG A 257 -7.30 -15.06 -11.41
C ARG A 257 -6.14 -15.54 -10.56
N LEU A 258 -4.91 -15.18 -10.93
CA LEU A 258 -3.68 -15.52 -10.20
C LEU A 258 -3.53 -14.76 -8.88
N PHE A 259 -4.06 -13.53 -8.80
CA PHE A 259 -3.83 -12.67 -7.65
C PHE A 259 -4.92 -12.85 -6.59
N HIS A 260 -4.76 -13.85 -5.75
CA HIS A 260 -5.53 -13.99 -4.52
C HIS A 260 -5.01 -13.01 -3.45
N PRO A 261 -5.85 -12.60 -2.49
CA PRO A 261 -5.39 -11.81 -1.34
C PRO A 261 -4.19 -12.43 -0.62
N SER A 262 -4.07 -13.78 -0.64
CA SER A 262 -2.92 -14.48 -0.07
C SER A 262 -1.62 -14.20 -0.82
N MET A 263 -1.63 -14.10 -2.16
CA MET A 263 -0.43 -13.81 -2.96
C MET A 263 0.01 -12.35 -2.80
N THR A 264 -0.93 -11.40 -2.82
CA THR A 264 -0.63 -10.00 -2.52
C THR A 264 -0.01 -9.86 -1.12
N LYS A 265 -0.54 -10.63 -0.15
CA LYS A 265 0.03 -10.70 1.19
C LYS A 265 1.45 -11.29 1.17
N ARG A 266 1.69 -12.38 0.44
CA ARG A 266 3.04 -12.98 0.31
C ARG A 266 4.02 -11.99 -0.31
N MET A 267 3.67 -11.33 -1.41
CA MET A 267 4.52 -10.31 -2.04
C MET A 267 4.88 -9.16 -1.10
N SER A 268 3.97 -8.73 -0.22
CA SER A 268 4.28 -7.69 0.77
C SER A 268 5.26 -8.15 1.86
N PHE A 269 5.50 -9.45 1.99
CA PHE A 269 6.55 -10.00 2.87
C PHE A 269 7.95 -10.01 2.24
N HIS A 270 8.04 -10.08 0.92
CA HIS A 270 9.28 -10.37 0.21
C HIS A 270 9.79 -9.21 -0.65
N THR A 271 8.97 -8.19 -0.89
CA THR A 271 9.41 -7.06 -1.71
C THR A 271 10.35 -6.12 -0.95
N THR A 272 11.41 -5.69 -1.63
CA THR A 272 12.35 -4.67 -1.15
C THR A 272 11.94 -3.26 -1.57
N ILE A 273 10.94 -3.14 -2.44
CA ILE A 273 10.39 -1.87 -2.94
C ILE A 273 8.95 -1.67 -2.44
N PRO A 274 8.44 -0.44 -2.41
CA PRO A 274 7.05 -0.16 -2.06
C PRO A 274 6.05 -0.98 -2.87
N LEU A 275 5.04 -1.54 -2.17
CA LEU A 275 3.94 -2.30 -2.76
C LEU A 275 2.64 -1.50 -2.65
N LEU A 276 2.09 -1.12 -3.79
CA LEU A 276 0.76 -0.52 -3.88
C LEU A 276 -0.29 -1.60 -4.10
N VAL A 277 -1.22 -1.71 -3.18
CA VAL A 277 -2.39 -2.58 -3.28
C VAL A 277 -3.61 -1.74 -3.60
N ILE A 278 -4.23 -1.98 -4.75
CA ILE A 278 -5.45 -1.28 -5.15
C ILE A 278 -6.64 -2.22 -4.93
N PRO A 279 -7.62 -1.89 -4.08
CA PRO A 279 -8.78 -2.74 -3.84
C PRO A 279 -9.60 -2.91 -5.12
N SER A 280 -10.09 -4.13 -5.37
CA SER A 280 -10.98 -4.39 -6.51
C SER A 280 -12.41 -3.88 -6.21
N PRO A 281 -13.16 -3.39 -7.20
CA PRO A 281 -14.56 -3.03 -7.02
C PRO A 281 -15.38 -4.26 -6.62
N GLY A 282 -16.20 -4.11 -5.61
CA GLY A 282 -17.09 -5.17 -5.11
C GLY A 282 -16.63 -5.82 -3.81
N ASP A 283 -15.70 -5.19 -3.09
CA ASP A 283 -15.37 -5.51 -1.71
C ASP A 283 -16.18 -4.66 -0.72
#